data_d15e30a60bb129a6937400c9a8a1ed6e
#
_entry.id   d15e30a60bb129a6937400c9a8a1ed6e
#
_cell.length_a   1.000
_cell.length_b   1.000
_cell.length_c   1.000
_cell.angle_alpha   90.00
_cell.angle_beta   90.00
_cell.angle_gamma   90.00
#
_symmetry.space_group_name_H-M   'P 1'
#
loop_
_entity.id
_entity.type
_entity.pdbx_description
1 polymer ?
#
loop_
_entity_poly.entity_id
_entity_poly.type
_entity_poly.pdbx_seq_one_letter_code
_entity_poly.pdbx_strand_id
1 'polypeptide(L)'
;MVPRRYFHRRALWPLALTWLIALLATGPAAFAADAAPDLGPTMRFGIVRSNAAGCEPICPEWISAEGSIEAGTPALFKRMLKTLGGRKLPVVVDSPGGNVEAALTLGRLIRKNKLDIAIGKTVFSSCQPDAKGCQDRDARYFGDVIDYGAMCNSACPLMFAGGIRRVAGEWAYLGVHQITTTYIRTKLQYRTTYRIVGGKKKILNTKIVSRKNAGSYKTYEMSKSVEKKLAAYLDQMGIEQSMLETMKGTPASEIHQIALDDMLAMKLVTSTDAVGLLTAASLCEPGRLATNCREVPGNKPDGLMATAARPTPPAIEPEAARRDEDMR
;
A
#
# COMPACT_ATOMS: atom_id res chain seq x y z
N MET A 1 46.31 -34.74 -84.63
CA MET A 1 45.15 -34.96 -83.70
C MET A 1 45.63 -34.74 -82.28
N VAL A 2 45.32 -33.61 -81.64
CA VAL A 2 45.73 -33.24 -80.28
C VAL A 2 44.43 -32.82 -79.52
N PRO A 3 44.07 -33.44 -78.43
CA PRO A 3 42.86 -33.02 -77.67
C PRO A 3 43.17 -31.87 -76.70
N ARG A 4 42.37 -30.85 -76.81
CA ARG A 4 42.33 -29.69 -75.91
C ARG A 4 41.85 -30.09 -74.49
N ARG A 5 42.66 -29.79 -73.45
CA ARG A 5 42.23 -29.90 -72.04
C ARG A 5 41.60 -28.56 -71.62
N TYR A 6 40.33 -28.62 -71.17
CA TYR A 6 39.65 -27.55 -70.53
C TYR A 6 40.04 -27.46 -69.06
N PHE A 7 40.59 -26.33 -68.65
CA PHE A 7 40.83 -26.01 -67.24
C PHE A 7 39.56 -25.37 -66.66
N HIS A 8 38.90 -26.08 -65.78
CA HIS A 8 37.86 -25.48 -64.90
C HIS A 8 38.50 -24.64 -63.80
N ARG A 9 38.41 -23.31 -63.91
CA ARG A 9 38.63 -22.40 -62.78
C ARG A 9 37.45 -22.50 -61.85
N ARG A 10 37.61 -23.15 -60.69
CA ARG A 10 36.67 -23.07 -59.56
C ARG A 10 36.86 -21.72 -58.90
N ALA A 11 35.81 -20.92 -58.92
CA ALA A 11 35.70 -19.67 -58.20
C ALA A 11 35.65 -19.96 -56.69
N LEU A 12 36.71 -19.58 -55.97
CA LEU A 12 36.75 -19.54 -54.47
C LEU A 12 36.45 -18.11 -54.01
N TRP A 13 35.21 -17.71 -54.15
CA TRP A 13 34.68 -16.49 -53.48
C TRP A 13 33.21 -16.72 -53.24
N PRO A 14 32.82 -17.07 -52.00
CA PRO A 14 32.17 -16.14 -51.09
C PRO A 14 32.25 -16.54 -49.58
N LEU A 15 33.40 -16.89 -48.98
CA LEU A 15 33.46 -17.21 -47.55
C LEU A 15 34.08 -16.10 -46.68
N ALA A 16 34.60 -15.03 -47.29
CA ALA A 16 35.19 -13.90 -46.55
C ALA A 16 34.20 -12.82 -46.14
N LEU A 17 32.98 -12.79 -46.71
CA LEU A 17 32.00 -11.72 -46.45
C LEU A 17 31.04 -12.05 -45.27
N THR A 18 30.91 -13.31 -44.87
CA THR A 18 30.02 -13.72 -43.80
C THR A 18 30.63 -13.55 -42.38
N TRP A 19 31.92 -13.38 -42.27
CA TRP A 19 32.61 -13.15 -40.96
C TRP A 19 32.66 -11.68 -40.55
N LEU A 20 32.43 -10.73 -41.46
CA LEU A 20 32.45 -9.31 -41.10
C LEU A 20 31.11 -8.79 -40.57
N ILE A 21 30.00 -9.53 -40.76
CA ILE A 21 28.66 -9.14 -40.29
C ILE A 21 28.41 -9.66 -38.85
N ALA A 22 29.12 -10.69 -38.42
CA ALA A 22 28.97 -11.26 -37.09
C ALA A 22 29.65 -10.43 -35.96
N LEU A 23 30.55 -9.49 -36.27
CA LEU A 23 31.23 -8.66 -35.26
C LEU A 23 30.52 -7.34 -34.92
N LEU A 24 29.43 -6.98 -35.59
CA LEU A 24 28.71 -5.74 -35.35
C LEU A 24 27.45 -5.91 -34.48
N ALA A 25 27.12 -7.12 -34.01
CA ALA A 25 25.94 -7.43 -33.23
C ALA A 25 26.15 -7.49 -31.70
N THR A 26 27.38 -7.26 -31.22
CA THR A 26 27.61 -7.10 -29.78
C THR A 26 27.48 -5.62 -29.39
N GLY A 27 26.27 -5.08 -29.53
CA GLY A 27 25.94 -3.84 -28.85
C GLY A 27 26.14 -4.05 -27.35
N PRO A 28 26.58 -3.00 -26.59
CA PRO A 28 26.66 -3.10 -25.15
C PRO A 28 25.27 -3.53 -24.62
N ALA A 29 25.22 -4.66 -23.94
CA ALA A 29 24.02 -5.04 -23.20
C ALA A 29 23.69 -3.84 -22.30
N ALA A 30 22.66 -3.09 -22.63
CA ALA A 30 22.10 -2.09 -21.73
C ALA A 30 21.64 -2.88 -20.52
N PHE A 31 22.38 -2.78 -19.41
CA PHE A 31 21.90 -3.23 -18.12
C PHE A 31 20.61 -2.47 -17.88
N ALA A 32 19.49 -3.14 -18.07
CA ALA A 32 18.20 -2.61 -17.64
C ALA A 32 18.37 -2.30 -16.15
N ALA A 33 18.30 -1.03 -15.80
CA ALA A 33 18.20 -0.66 -14.39
C ALA A 33 16.96 -1.40 -13.87
N ASP A 34 17.15 -2.26 -12.85
CA ASP A 34 16.05 -2.96 -12.21
C ASP A 34 14.98 -1.93 -11.88
N ALA A 35 13.87 -1.97 -12.59
CA ALA A 35 12.72 -1.14 -12.28
C ALA A 35 12.32 -1.47 -10.84
N ALA A 36 11.98 -0.42 -10.07
CA ALA A 36 11.40 -0.66 -8.76
C ALA A 36 10.16 -1.54 -8.93
N PRO A 37 9.91 -2.50 -8.01
CA PRO A 37 8.73 -3.34 -8.11
C PRO A 37 7.48 -2.45 -8.16
N ASP A 38 6.57 -2.76 -9.07
CA ASP A 38 5.25 -2.11 -9.10
C ASP A 38 4.44 -2.61 -7.90
N LEU A 39 4.28 -1.75 -6.92
CA LEU A 39 3.51 -2.03 -5.70
C LEU A 39 2.04 -1.61 -5.84
N GLY A 40 1.57 -1.39 -7.06
CA GLY A 40 0.21 -0.91 -7.32
C GLY A 40 0.00 0.57 -6.99
N PRO A 41 -1.25 1.02 -6.89
CA PRO A 41 -1.58 2.43 -6.72
C PRO A 41 -1.05 2.99 -5.40
N THR A 42 -0.70 4.27 -5.40
CA THR A 42 -0.28 5.02 -4.20
C THR A 42 -1.38 4.99 -3.14
N MET A 43 -0.99 4.83 -1.87
CA MET A 43 -1.91 4.82 -0.73
C MET A 43 -2.79 6.07 -0.68
N ARG A 44 -4.08 5.83 -0.57
CA ARG A 44 -5.14 6.82 -0.44
C ARG A 44 -5.81 6.72 0.91
N PHE A 45 -6.39 7.84 1.35
CA PHE A 45 -7.11 7.92 2.60
C PHE A 45 -8.53 8.43 2.34
N GLY A 46 -9.51 7.75 2.90
CA GLY A 46 -10.91 8.15 2.86
C GLY A 46 -11.57 8.00 4.22
N ILE A 47 -12.50 8.90 4.57
CA ILE A 47 -13.38 8.68 5.72
C ILE A 47 -14.55 7.83 5.22
N VAL A 48 -14.71 6.67 5.82
CA VAL A 48 -15.75 5.71 5.47
C VAL A 48 -16.71 5.54 6.62
N ARG A 49 -17.99 5.51 6.32
CA ARG A 49 -19.09 5.22 7.24
C ARG A 49 -19.64 3.83 6.94
N SER A 50 -19.89 3.06 7.95
CA SER A 50 -20.54 1.76 7.79
C SER A 50 -21.90 1.91 7.11
N ASN A 51 -22.18 1.01 6.18
CA ASN A 51 -23.50 0.82 5.57
C ASN A 51 -24.20 -0.45 6.07
N ALA A 52 -23.72 -1.02 7.18
CA ALA A 52 -24.33 -2.18 7.80
C ALA A 52 -25.81 -1.90 8.13
N ALA A 53 -26.68 -2.86 7.82
CA ALA A 53 -28.11 -2.74 8.08
C ALA A 53 -28.38 -2.50 9.58
N GLY A 54 -29.23 -1.52 9.87
CA GLY A 54 -29.66 -1.22 11.24
C GLY A 54 -28.73 -0.35 12.07
N CYS A 55 -27.58 0.10 11.53
CA CYS A 55 -26.72 1.04 12.27
C CYS A 55 -27.22 2.48 12.24
N GLU A 56 -28.10 2.87 11.28
CA GLU A 56 -28.62 4.22 11.19
C GLU A 56 -29.50 4.58 12.39
N PRO A 57 -29.49 5.83 12.90
CA PRO A 57 -28.73 6.99 12.40
C PRO A 57 -27.30 7.09 12.92
N ILE A 58 -26.83 6.20 13.80
CA ILE A 58 -25.53 6.28 14.46
C ILE A 58 -24.67 5.10 14.00
N CYS A 59 -23.81 5.32 13.00
CA CYS A 59 -22.95 4.27 12.47
C CYS A 59 -21.47 4.53 12.78
N PRO A 60 -20.63 3.48 12.83
CA PRO A 60 -19.18 3.63 12.98
C PRO A 60 -18.55 4.21 11.72
N GLU A 61 -17.54 5.05 11.93
CA GLU A 61 -16.68 5.60 10.87
C GLU A 61 -15.23 5.16 11.09
N TRP A 62 -14.47 5.05 10.01
CA TRP A 62 -13.04 4.75 10.01
C TRP A 62 -12.30 5.50 8.91
N ILE A 63 -10.97 5.51 8.97
CA ILE A 63 -10.10 5.95 7.89
C ILE A 63 -9.68 4.73 7.10
N SER A 64 -10.13 4.59 5.84
CA SER A 64 -9.54 3.64 4.90
C SER A 64 -8.16 4.12 4.48
N ALA A 65 -7.16 3.24 4.49
CA ALA A 65 -5.77 3.49 4.09
C ALA A 65 -5.30 2.36 3.18
N GLU A 66 -5.50 2.51 1.87
CA GLU A 66 -5.26 1.45 0.88
C GLU A 66 -4.24 1.85 -0.17
N GLY A 67 -3.31 0.93 -0.48
CA GLY A 67 -2.28 1.08 -1.52
C GLY A 67 -0.85 1.17 -1.01
N SER A 68 0.09 1.49 -1.92
CA SER A 68 1.52 1.56 -1.64
C SER A 68 1.91 2.82 -0.85
N ILE A 69 2.80 2.64 0.11
CA ILE A 69 3.35 3.74 0.92
C ILE A 69 4.46 4.42 0.14
N GLU A 70 4.25 5.67 -0.27
CA GLU A 70 5.23 6.49 -0.96
C GLU A 70 5.77 7.62 -0.08
N ALA A 71 6.83 8.29 -0.53
CA ALA A 71 7.44 9.40 0.19
C ALA A 71 6.44 10.55 0.49
N GLY A 72 5.43 10.75 -0.37
CA GLY A 72 4.37 11.75 -0.22
C GLY A 72 3.24 11.37 0.72
N THR A 73 3.07 10.07 1.02
CA THR A 73 1.94 9.53 1.79
C THR A 73 1.74 10.18 3.17
N PRO A 74 2.79 10.50 3.96
CA PRO A 74 2.60 11.18 5.24
C PRO A 74 1.97 12.58 5.13
N ALA A 75 2.20 13.28 4.02
CA ALA A 75 1.56 14.58 3.78
C ALA A 75 0.06 14.43 3.47
N LEU A 76 -0.33 13.36 2.76
CA LEU A 76 -1.74 13.01 2.53
C LEU A 76 -2.44 12.71 3.85
N PHE A 77 -1.83 11.86 4.69
CA PHE A 77 -2.38 11.51 5.99
C PHE A 77 -2.51 12.72 6.92
N LYS A 78 -1.52 13.62 6.94
CA LYS A 78 -1.64 14.88 7.71
C LYS A 78 -2.82 15.74 7.26
N ARG A 79 -3.11 15.79 5.96
CA ARG A 79 -4.29 16.49 5.45
C ARG A 79 -5.57 15.81 5.93
N MET A 80 -5.66 14.49 5.82
CA MET A 80 -6.79 13.70 6.34
C MET A 80 -7.04 13.98 7.83
N LEU A 81 -5.99 13.95 8.66
CA LEU A 81 -6.10 14.24 10.10
C LEU A 81 -6.66 15.64 10.39
N LYS A 82 -6.37 16.64 9.55
CA LYS A 82 -6.95 17.98 9.69
C LYS A 82 -8.44 17.99 9.44
N THR A 83 -8.93 17.21 8.47
CA THR A 83 -10.39 17.13 8.18
C THR A 83 -11.18 16.45 9.28
N LEU A 84 -10.53 15.66 10.14
CA LEU A 84 -11.21 15.02 11.28
C LEU A 84 -11.64 16.02 12.38
N GLY A 85 -11.05 17.20 12.45
CA GLY A 85 -11.40 18.18 13.49
C GLY A 85 -11.16 17.68 14.92
N GLY A 86 -10.16 16.82 15.13
CA GLY A 86 -9.85 16.23 16.45
C GLY A 86 -10.56 14.91 16.75
N ARG A 87 -11.45 14.42 15.90
CA ARG A 87 -12.07 13.10 16.06
C ARG A 87 -11.02 11.98 15.92
N LYS A 88 -11.22 10.91 16.67
CA LYS A 88 -10.35 9.74 16.66
C LYS A 88 -11.06 8.60 15.93
N LEU A 89 -10.77 8.45 14.65
CA LEU A 89 -11.26 7.33 13.86
C LEU A 89 -10.15 6.26 13.78
N PRO A 90 -10.48 4.96 13.88
CA PRO A 90 -9.53 3.91 13.65
C PRO A 90 -9.06 3.94 12.18
N VAL A 91 -7.83 3.51 11.95
CA VAL A 91 -7.27 3.32 10.60
C VAL A 91 -7.47 1.87 10.20
N VAL A 92 -8.09 1.62 9.07
CA VAL A 92 -8.16 0.31 8.43
C VAL A 92 -7.18 0.30 7.28
N VAL A 93 -6.17 -0.57 7.34
CA VAL A 93 -5.05 -0.58 6.38
C VAL A 93 -5.03 -1.86 5.56
N ASP A 94 -4.88 -1.68 4.23
CA ASP A 94 -4.55 -2.72 3.25
C ASP A 94 -3.41 -2.21 2.37
N SER A 95 -2.19 -2.76 2.53
CA SER A 95 -1.00 -2.19 1.90
C SER A 95 0.08 -3.23 1.61
N PRO A 96 0.64 -3.26 0.39
CA PRO A 96 1.82 -4.06 0.06
C PRO A 96 3.11 -3.50 0.68
N GLY A 97 3.07 -2.33 1.32
CA GLY A 97 4.23 -1.66 1.88
C GLY A 97 4.75 -0.52 1.02
N GLY A 98 6.07 -0.37 0.93
CA GLY A 98 6.72 0.67 0.12
C GLY A 98 7.83 1.42 0.85
N ASN A 99 7.75 2.74 0.92
CA ASN A 99 8.80 3.59 1.48
C ASN A 99 8.89 3.50 3.02
N VAL A 100 10.01 3.02 3.52
CA VAL A 100 10.27 2.79 4.95
C VAL A 100 10.20 4.09 5.75
N GLU A 101 10.83 5.17 5.30
CA GLU A 101 10.86 6.46 6.04
C GLU A 101 9.45 7.07 6.15
N ALA A 102 8.65 6.91 5.09
CA ALA A 102 7.26 7.31 5.09
C ALA A 102 6.43 6.47 6.07
N ALA A 103 6.64 5.15 6.11
CA ALA A 103 5.97 4.25 7.04
C ALA A 103 6.27 4.58 8.50
N LEU A 104 7.55 4.83 8.85
CA LEU A 104 7.95 5.29 10.19
C LEU A 104 7.28 6.62 10.56
N THR A 105 7.16 7.53 9.60
CA THR A 105 6.51 8.83 9.81
C THR A 105 5.01 8.66 10.02
N LEU A 106 4.34 7.79 9.24
CA LEU A 106 2.93 7.45 9.40
C LEU A 106 2.65 6.84 10.76
N GLY A 107 3.47 5.86 11.19
CA GLY A 107 3.32 5.25 12.50
C GLY A 107 3.45 6.27 13.65
N ARG A 108 4.41 7.19 13.58
CA ARG A 108 4.51 8.28 14.57
C ARG A 108 3.30 9.21 14.54
N LEU A 109 2.72 9.49 13.38
CA LEU A 109 1.50 10.30 13.26
C LEU A 109 0.31 9.58 13.88
N ILE A 110 0.13 8.29 13.63
CA ILE A 110 -0.92 7.45 14.22
C ILE A 110 -0.78 7.46 15.75
N ARG A 111 0.43 7.18 16.26
CA ARG A 111 0.72 7.17 17.71
C ARG A 111 0.47 8.53 18.35
N LYS A 112 0.95 9.61 17.74
CA LYS A 112 0.77 10.99 18.25
C LYS A 112 -0.70 11.36 18.37
N ASN A 113 -1.52 10.95 17.41
CA ASN A 113 -2.96 11.23 17.41
C ASN A 113 -3.77 10.21 18.22
N LYS A 114 -3.11 9.22 18.82
CA LYS A 114 -3.72 8.16 19.64
C LYS A 114 -4.82 7.41 18.87
N LEU A 115 -4.53 7.04 17.61
CA LEU A 115 -5.45 6.29 16.77
C LEU A 115 -5.24 4.79 16.94
N ASP A 116 -6.33 4.05 16.82
CA ASP A 116 -6.31 2.60 16.67
C ASP A 116 -6.06 2.24 15.20
N ILE A 117 -5.58 1.02 14.95
CA ILE A 117 -5.35 0.53 13.59
C ILE A 117 -5.73 -0.96 13.51
N ALA A 118 -6.33 -1.33 12.39
CA ALA A 118 -6.60 -2.73 12.06
C ALA A 118 -6.13 -3.04 10.64
N ILE A 119 -5.73 -4.30 10.41
CA ILE A 119 -5.53 -4.81 9.05
C ILE A 119 -6.90 -5.18 8.52
N GLY A 120 -7.28 -4.59 7.39
CA GLY A 120 -8.58 -4.82 6.76
C GLY A 120 -8.67 -4.11 5.44
N LYS A 121 -9.52 -4.60 4.57
CA LYS A 121 -9.84 -4.03 3.27
C LYS A 121 -11.21 -3.39 3.31
N THR A 122 -11.30 -2.13 2.90
CA THR A 122 -12.58 -1.45 2.78
C THR A 122 -13.29 -1.84 1.48
N VAL A 123 -14.50 -2.35 1.59
CA VAL A 123 -15.39 -2.63 0.46
C VAL A 123 -16.34 -1.46 0.31
N PHE A 124 -16.08 -0.58 -0.65
CA PHE A 124 -16.91 0.59 -0.89
C PHE A 124 -18.23 0.19 -1.56
N SER A 125 -19.35 0.70 -1.07
CA SER A 125 -20.68 0.33 -1.55
C SER A 125 -21.16 1.11 -2.78
N SER A 126 -20.60 2.31 -3.04
CA SER A 126 -21.06 3.14 -4.17
C SER A 126 -19.92 3.89 -4.83
N CYS A 127 -19.24 4.71 -4.10
CA CYS A 127 -18.25 5.66 -4.58
C CYS A 127 -16.88 5.27 -4.05
N GLN A 128 -15.87 5.21 -4.92
CA GLN A 128 -14.48 4.92 -4.53
C GLN A 128 -13.65 6.20 -4.55
N PRO A 129 -12.63 6.34 -3.69
CA PRO A 129 -11.83 7.56 -3.56
C PRO A 129 -11.14 8.08 -4.83
N ASP A 130 -11.06 7.28 -5.87
CA ASP A 130 -10.36 7.56 -7.14
C ASP A 130 -11.29 7.57 -8.36
N ALA A 131 -12.57 7.27 -8.20
CA ALA A 131 -13.52 7.30 -9.30
C ALA A 131 -13.80 8.75 -9.71
N LYS A 132 -13.58 9.06 -11.00
CA LYS A 132 -13.89 10.38 -11.57
C LYS A 132 -15.38 10.68 -11.38
N GLY A 133 -15.69 11.86 -10.83
CA GLY A 133 -17.07 12.28 -10.58
C GLY A 133 -17.65 11.75 -9.26
N CYS A 134 -16.88 10.99 -8.50
CA CYS A 134 -17.21 10.51 -7.18
C CYS A 134 -16.94 11.62 -6.15
N GLN A 135 -17.79 12.61 -6.10
CA GLN A 135 -17.77 13.61 -5.02
C GLN A 135 -18.98 13.36 -4.15
N ASP A 136 -18.73 12.72 -3.00
CA ASP A 136 -19.73 12.70 -1.96
C ASP A 136 -19.86 14.11 -1.34
N ARG A 137 -21.10 14.55 -1.08
CA ARG A 137 -21.39 15.93 -0.64
C ARG A 137 -20.65 16.34 0.63
N ASP A 138 -20.16 15.37 1.41
CA ASP A 138 -19.46 15.59 2.70
C ASP A 138 -18.06 14.96 2.76
N ALA A 139 -17.44 14.66 1.63
CA ALA A 139 -16.14 13.95 1.53
C ALA A 139 -16.10 12.62 2.31
N ARG A 140 -17.22 11.90 2.35
CA ARG A 140 -17.38 10.60 2.99
C ARG A 140 -17.73 9.54 1.97
N TYR A 141 -17.26 8.36 2.26
CA TYR A 141 -17.59 7.16 1.51
C TYR A 141 -18.44 6.24 2.38
N PHE A 142 -19.14 5.32 1.77
CA PHE A 142 -19.91 4.29 2.46
C PHE A 142 -19.32 2.92 2.12
N GLY A 143 -19.34 2.02 3.07
CA GLY A 143 -18.79 0.69 2.85
C GLY A 143 -18.83 -0.20 4.07
N ASP A 144 -18.18 -1.34 3.92
CA ASP A 144 -17.94 -2.32 4.97
C ASP A 144 -16.46 -2.68 5.01
N VAL A 145 -16.04 -3.46 5.99
CA VAL A 145 -14.65 -3.91 6.13
C VAL A 145 -14.58 -5.41 6.20
N ILE A 146 -13.66 -5.99 5.45
CA ILE A 146 -13.31 -7.40 5.51
C ILE A 146 -11.83 -7.55 5.86
N ASP A 147 -11.48 -8.61 6.60
CA ASP A 147 -10.10 -9.00 6.88
C ASP A 147 -9.57 -10.04 5.89
N TYR A 148 -10.45 -10.78 5.23
CA TYR A 148 -10.09 -11.81 4.26
C TYR A 148 -9.29 -11.24 3.09
N GLY A 149 -8.04 -11.69 2.97
CA GLY A 149 -7.10 -11.24 1.94
C GLY A 149 -6.56 -9.83 2.12
N ALA A 150 -6.88 -9.16 3.24
CA ALA A 150 -6.27 -7.90 3.59
C ALA A 150 -4.81 -8.10 4.01
N MET A 151 -3.93 -7.18 3.61
CA MET A 151 -2.51 -7.32 3.87
C MET A 151 -1.86 -6.06 4.46
N CYS A 152 -0.85 -6.27 5.26
CA CYS A 152 0.08 -5.24 5.71
C CYS A 152 1.51 -5.79 5.59
N ASN A 153 2.12 -5.61 4.41
CA ASN A 153 3.39 -6.24 4.08
C ASN A 153 4.55 -5.25 4.01
N SER A 154 5.78 -5.74 4.12
CA SER A 154 7.02 -5.01 3.90
C SER A 154 7.20 -3.81 4.84
N ALA A 155 7.03 -2.57 4.37
CA ALA A 155 7.10 -1.37 5.20
C ALA A 155 5.80 -1.08 5.99
N CYS A 156 4.66 -1.68 5.60
CA CYS A 156 3.37 -1.43 6.26
C CYS A 156 3.37 -1.80 7.75
N PRO A 157 3.97 -2.91 8.24
CA PRO A 157 4.05 -3.22 9.66
C PRO A 157 4.67 -2.10 10.50
N LEU A 158 5.57 -1.29 9.92
CA LEU A 158 6.13 -0.13 10.60
C LEU A 158 5.10 1.00 10.78
N MET A 159 4.20 1.21 9.81
CA MET A 159 3.06 2.11 9.98
C MET A 159 2.08 1.55 11.02
N PHE A 160 1.76 0.26 10.93
CA PHE A 160 0.84 -0.45 11.81
C PHE A 160 1.27 -0.42 13.28
N ALA A 161 2.58 -0.54 13.57
CA ALA A 161 3.15 -0.46 14.91
C ALA A 161 2.79 0.84 15.65
N GLY A 162 2.43 1.90 14.91
CA GLY A 162 2.01 3.19 15.48
C GLY A 162 0.67 3.18 16.20
N GLY A 163 -0.21 2.20 15.95
CA GLY A 163 -1.52 2.11 16.57
C GLY A 163 -1.50 1.99 18.10
N ILE A 164 -2.54 2.51 18.77
CA ILE A 164 -2.75 2.29 20.20
C ILE A 164 -3.29 0.88 20.39
N ARG A 165 -4.49 0.60 19.88
CA ARG A 165 -4.94 -0.78 19.63
C ARG A 165 -4.49 -1.17 18.23
N ARG A 166 -3.93 -2.35 18.10
CA ARG A 166 -3.43 -2.91 16.85
C ARG A 166 -4.10 -4.26 16.66
N VAL A 167 -4.98 -4.35 15.66
CA VAL A 167 -5.87 -5.49 15.45
C VAL A 167 -5.54 -6.17 14.13
N ALA A 168 -5.33 -7.48 14.16
CA ALA A 168 -5.19 -8.31 12.98
C ALA A 168 -5.94 -9.62 13.22
N GLY A 169 -6.99 -9.87 12.44
CA GLY A 169 -7.76 -11.10 12.50
C GLY A 169 -7.07 -12.28 11.79
N GLU A 170 -7.65 -13.45 11.93
CA GLU A 170 -7.11 -14.72 11.40
C GLU A 170 -6.89 -14.69 9.87
N TRP A 171 -7.71 -13.95 9.14
CA TRP A 171 -7.68 -13.89 7.67
C TRP A 171 -6.89 -12.70 7.13
N ALA A 172 -6.29 -11.90 8.01
CA ALA A 172 -5.45 -10.78 7.66
C ALA A 172 -3.97 -11.20 7.61
N TYR A 173 -3.22 -10.66 6.65
CA TYR A 173 -1.82 -10.99 6.46
C TYR A 173 -0.91 -9.85 6.94
N LEU A 174 0.05 -10.17 7.80
CA LEU A 174 1.13 -9.26 8.18
C LEU A 174 2.46 -9.91 7.83
N GLY A 175 3.19 -9.28 6.92
CA GLY A 175 4.41 -9.87 6.39
C GLY A 175 5.60 -8.92 6.42
N VAL A 176 6.78 -9.46 6.71
CA VAL A 176 8.04 -8.72 6.81
C VAL A 176 9.12 -9.34 5.95
N HIS A 177 10.11 -8.55 5.57
CA HIS A 177 11.33 -8.97 4.91
C HIS A 177 12.46 -7.96 5.09
N GLN A 178 13.65 -8.31 4.63
CA GLN A 178 14.85 -7.46 4.62
C GLN A 178 14.62 -6.19 3.80
N ILE A 179 15.15 -5.08 4.29
CA ILE A 179 15.04 -3.79 3.61
C ILE A 179 16.05 -3.70 2.47
N THR A 180 15.56 -3.37 1.28
CA THR A 180 16.40 -2.98 0.14
C THR A 180 16.75 -1.50 0.25
N THR A 181 18.04 -1.18 0.25
CA THR A 181 18.53 0.19 0.27
C THR A 181 19.11 0.57 -1.09
N THR A 182 18.58 1.65 -1.68
CA THR A 182 19.13 2.22 -2.90
C THR A 182 20.08 3.37 -2.55
N TYR A 183 21.34 3.24 -2.90
CA TYR A 183 22.34 4.29 -2.73
C TYR A 183 22.50 5.07 -4.04
N ILE A 184 22.30 6.39 -3.97
CA ILE A 184 22.48 7.29 -5.10
C ILE A 184 23.87 7.90 -5.01
N ARG A 185 24.69 7.67 -6.03
CA ARG A 185 26.00 8.32 -6.15
C ARG A 185 25.81 9.71 -6.75
N THR A 186 26.34 10.71 -6.07
CA THR A 186 26.28 12.09 -6.55
C THR A 186 27.69 12.62 -6.78
N LYS A 187 27.98 13.02 -8.01
CA LYS A 187 29.22 13.75 -8.32
C LYS A 187 29.04 15.21 -7.98
N LEU A 188 29.83 15.69 -7.02
CA LEU A 188 29.84 17.09 -6.59
C LEU A 188 30.99 17.83 -7.28
N GLN A 189 30.70 18.98 -7.84
CA GLN A 189 31.71 19.90 -8.38
C GLN A 189 31.82 21.10 -7.44
N TYR A 190 33.04 21.41 -7.04
CA TYR A 190 33.31 22.48 -6.12
C TYR A 190 34.01 23.64 -6.84
N ARG A 191 33.68 24.89 -6.47
CA ARG A 191 34.45 26.07 -6.79
C ARG A 191 35.11 26.59 -5.51
N THR A 192 36.45 26.61 -5.51
CA THR A 192 37.25 27.11 -4.38
C THR A 192 37.86 28.46 -4.74
N THR A 193 37.59 29.44 -3.91
CA THR A 193 38.23 30.78 -3.99
C THR A 193 39.36 30.81 -2.99
N TYR A 194 40.54 31.27 -3.43
CA TYR A 194 41.73 31.36 -2.58
C TYR A 194 42.45 32.67 -2.80
N ARG A 195 43.29 33.06 -1.80
CA ARG A 195 44.23 34.15 -1.87
C ARG A 195 45.64 33.57 -1.76
N ILE A 196 46.60 34.17 -2.45
CA ILE A 196 48.00 33.84 -2.29
C ILE A 196 48.60 34.79 -1.23
N VAL A 197 49.19 34.21 -0.18
CA VAL A 197 49.85 34.95 0.90
C VAL A 197 51.21 34.28 1.14
N GLY A 198 52.31 35.02 0.93
CA GLY A 198 53.65 34.45 1.06
C GLY A 198 53.93 33.26 0.16
N GLY A 199 53.44 33.29 -1.09
CA GLY A 199 53.57 32.17 -2.05
C GLY A 199 52.69 30.95 -1.79
N LYS A 200 51.89 30.92 -0.70
CA LYS A 200 51.00 29.83 -0.34
C LYS A 200 49.54 30.16 -0.60
N LYS A 201 48.75 29.16 -1.13
CA LYS A 201 47.30 29.33 -1.33
C LYS A 201 46.57 29.25 0.02
N LYS A 202 45.87 30.33 0.40
CA LYS A 202 44.94 30.33 1.53
C LYS A 202 43.53 30.28 1.01
N ILE A 203 42.78 29.15 1.27
CA ILE A 203 41.42 28.98 0.87
C ILE A 203 40.51 29.95 1.62
N LEU A 204 39.74 30.77 0.91
CA LEU A 204 38.77 31.71 1.46
C LEU A 204 37.36 31.13 1.52
N ASN A 205 36.95 30.37 0.48
CA ASN A 205 35.62 29.80 0.41
C ASN A 205 35.62 28.61 -0.55
N THR A 206 34.75 27.63 -0.25
CA THR A 206 34.45 26.47 -1.14
C THR A 206 32.95 26.33 -1.25
N LYS A 207 32.42 26.43 -2.46
CA LYS A 207 30.99 26.25 -2.75
C LYS A 207 30.75 25.08 -3.72
N ILE A 208 29.67 24.31 -3.50
CA ILE A 208 29.22 23.34 -4.47
C ILE A 208 28.52 24.09 -5.62
N VAL A 209 29.03 23.95 -6.84
CA VAL A 209 28.53 24.63 -8.02
C VAL A 209 27.70 23.70 -8.93
N SER A 210 27.85 22.40 -8.77
CA SER A 210 27.08 21.41 -9.53
C SER A 210 26.92 20.12 -8.75
N ARG A 211 25.74 19.49 -8.93
CA ARG A 211 25.43 18.15 -8.43
C ARG A 211 24.91 17.33 -9.62
N LYS A 212 25.58 16.25 -9.96
CA LYS A 212 25.16 15.33 -11.04
C LYS A 212 24.97 13.94 -10.48
N ASN A 213 23.87 13.26 -10.87
CA ASN A 213 23.71 11.85 -10.57
C ASN A 213 24.83 11.07 -11.29
N ALA A 214 25.53 10.23 -10.55
CA ALA A 214 26.63 9.39 -11.05
C ALA A 214 26.26 7.89 -10.99
N GLY A 215 24.98 7.57 -10.96
CA GLY A 215 24.44 6.23 -10.90
C GLY A 215 23.88 5.87 -9.51
N SER A 216 23.29 4.72 -9.42
CA SER A 216 22.79 4.13 -8.17
C SER A 216 23.18 2.66 -8.08
N TYR A 217 23.18 2.13 -6.87
CA TYR A 217 23.28 0.69 -6.63
C TYR A 217 22.36 0.31 -5.47
N LYS A 218 21.85 -0.92 -5.50
CA LYS A 218 20.99 -1.47 -4.45
C LYS A 218 21.81 -2.40 -3.55
N THR A 219 21.50 -2.41 -2.27
CA THR A 219 21.92 -3.46 -1.33
C THR A 219 20.67 -4.15 -0.80
N TYR A 220 20.77 -5.45 -0.63
CA TYR A 220 19.66 -6.28 -0.13
C TYR A 220 19.83 -6.60 1.35
N GLU A 221 20.79 -5.96 1.98
CA GLU A 221 21.04 -6.05 3.41
C GLU A 221 20.82 -4.71 4.10
N MET A 222 20.29 -4.76 5.30
CA MET A 222 20.05 -3.61 6.13
C MET A 222 21.39 -3.05 6.65
N SER A 223 21.66 -1.77 6.40
CA SER A 223 22.84 -1.13 6.99
C SER A 223 22.69 -0.99 8.51
N LYS A 224 23.80 -1.00 9.26
CA LYS A 224 23.80 -0.79 10.72
C LYS A 224 23.10 0.50 11.15
N SER A 225 23.14 1.54 10.32
CA SER A 225 22.43 2.80 10.56
C SER A 225 20.92 2.64 10.47
N VAL A 226 20.42 1.90 9.47
CA VAL A 226 19.01 1.61 9.31
C VAL A 226 18.54 0.69 10.44
N GLU A 227 19.30 -0.36 10.74
CA GLU A 227 19.02 -1.28 11.86
C GLU A 227 18.84 -0.52 13.18
N LYS A 228 19.79 0.33 13.54
CA LYS A 228 19.70 1.18 14.77
C LYS A 228 18.47 2.07 14.76
N LYS A 229 18.11 2.65 13.61
CA LYS A 229 16.92 3.49 13.47
C LYS A 229 15.64 2.69 13.68
N LEU A 230 15.55 1.49 13.11
CA LEU A 230 14.40 0.61 13.27
C LEU A 230 14.28 0.10 14.69
N ALA A 231 15.38 -0.35 15.31
CA ALA A 231 15.38 -0.76 16.70
C ALA A 231 14.82 0.33 17.62
N ALA A 232 15.33 1.56 17.50
CA ALA A 232 14.85 2.70 18.28
C ALA A 232 13.37 3.04 17.99
N TYR A 233 12.91 2.82 16.75
CA TYR A 233 11.51 3.01 16.38
C TYR A 233 10.61 1.95 17.02
N LEU A 234 11.00 0.69 16.97
CA LEU A 234 10.25 -0.42 17.58
C LEU A 234 10.13 -0.23 19.08
N ASP A 235 11.23 0.15 19.77
CA ASP A 235 11.20 0.50 21.19
C ASP A 235 10.23 1.65 21.47
N GLN A 236 10.25 2.71 20.64
CA GLN A 236 9.32 3.84 20.75
C GLN A 236 7.85 3.39 20.61
N MET A 237 7.58 2.36 19.79
CA MET A 237 6.23 1.82 19.59
C MET A 237 5.88 0.67 20.55
N GLY A 238 6.79 0.26 21.41
CA GLY A 238 6.59 -0.83 22.36
C GLY A 238 6.49 -2.20 21.69
N ILE A 239 7.22 -2.40 20.60
CA ILE A 239 7.31 -3.64 19.84
C ILE A 239 8.61 -4.34 20.20
N GLU A 240 8.58 -5.66 20.35
CA GLU A 240 9.75 -6.47 20.69
C GLU A 240 10.76 -6.50 19.51
N GLN A 241 12.05 -6.55 19.85
CA GLN A 241 13.13 -6.55 18.85
C GLN A 241 13.16 -7.83 17.98
N SER A 242 12.49 -8.90 18.41
CA SER A 242 12.31 -10.12 17.60
C SER A 242 11.68 -9.85 16.23
N MET A 243 10.82 -8.82 16.10
CA MET A 243 10.33 -8.37 14.80
C MET A 243 11.48 -7.94 13.88
N LEU A 244 12.46 -7.19 14.40
CA LEU A 244 13.61 -6.75 13.60
C LEU A 244 14.50 -7.93 13.18
N GLU A 245 14.67 -8.90 14.08
CA GLU A 245 15.43 -10.13 13.75
C GLU A 245 14.71 -10.94 12.67
N THR A 246 13.37 -11.07 12.74
CA THR A 246 12.57 -11.70 11.67
C THR A 246 12.73 -10.97 10.35
N MET A 247 12.69 -9.63 10.35
CA MET A 247 12.94 -8.82 9.15
C MET A 247 14.33 -9.08 8.57
N LYS A 248 15.37 -9.16 9.40
CA LYS A 248 16.76 -9.41 8.97
C LYS A 248 16.95 -10.83 8.44
N GLY A 249 16.25 -11.79 9.00
CA GLY A 249 16.32 -13.20 8.61
C GLY A 249 15.59 -13.54 7.32
N THR A 250 14.71 -12.68 6.83
CA THR A 250 13.90 -12.92 5.62
C THR A 250 14.52 -12.24 4.41
N PRO A 251 14.89 -12.97 3.33
CA PRO A 251 15.43 -12.36 2.12
C PRO A 251 14.52 -11.25 1.55
N ALA A 252 15.12 -10.24 0.91
CA ALA A 252 14.36 -9.12 0.33
C ALA A 252 13.45 -9.52 -0.84
N SER A 253 13.64 -10.70 -1.40
CA SER A 253 12.82 -11.29 -2.48
C SER A 253 11.61 -12.07 -1.98
N GLU A 254 11.49 -12.25 -0.66
CA GLU A 254 10.45 -13.06 -0.03
C GLU A 254 9.65 -12.22 0.96
N ILE A 255 8.49 -12.73 1.36
CA ILE A 255 7.71 -12.18 2.47
C ILE A 255 7.48 -13.29 3.50
N HIS A 256 7.98 -13.10 4.69
CA HIS A 256 7.66 -13.95 5.83
C HIS A 256 6.38 -13.44 6.48
N GLN A 257 5.31 -14.25 6.41
CA GLN A 257 4.06 -13.96 7.11
C GLN A 257 4.22 -14.36 8.58
N ILE A 258 4.00 -13.39 9.47
CA ILE A 258 4.10 -13.61 10.91
C ILE A 258 2.81 -14.28 11.39
N ALA A 259 2.92 -15.40 12.09
CA ALA A 259 1.78 -16.08 12.69
C ALA A 259 1.14 -15.22 13.80
N LEU A 260 -0.16 -15.41 14.07
CA LEU A 260 -0.89 -14.59 15.05
C LEU A 260 -0.26 -14.64 16.46
N ASP A 261 0.16 -15.83 16.91
CA ASP A 261 0.78 -16.00 18.22
C ASP A 261 2.12 -15.26 18.29
N ASP A 262 2.90 -15.27 17.21
CA ASP A 262 4.15 -14.52 17.12
C ASP A 262 3.89 -13.01 17.09
N MET A 263 2.84 -12.56 16.42
CA MET A 263 2.44 -11.14 16.44
C MET A 263 2.12 -10.67 17.87
N LEU A 264 1.45 -11.51 18.67
CA LEU A 264 1.17 -11.23 20.07
C LEU A 264 2.46 -11.24 20.91
N ALA A 265 3.31 -12.26 20.73
CA ALA A 265 4.58 -12.39 21.44
C ALA A 265 5.52 -11.20 21.15
N MET A 266 5.55 -10.74 19.90
CA MET A 266 6.28 -9.54 19.47
C MET A 266 5.62 -8.24 19.94
N LYS A 267 4.45 -8.28 20.56
CA LYS A 267 3.61 -7.12 20.87
C LYS A 267 3.27 -6.29 19.63
N LEU A 268 3.33 -6.89 18.44
CA LEU A 268 3.02 -6.23 17.17
C LEU A 268 1.51 -6.00 17.05
N VAL A 269 0.70 -6.94 17.53
CA VAL A 269 -0.75 -6.75 17.73
C VAL A 269 -1.09 -6.66 19.21
N THR A 270 -2.21 -6.04 19.51
CA THR A 270 -2.80 -5.99 20.86
C THR A 270 -4.04 -6.87 20.97
N SER A 271 -4.57 -7.33 19.83
CA SER A 271 -5.69 -8.25 19.72
C SER A 271 -5.61 -8.99 18.38
N THR A 272 -5.99 -10.25 18.37
CA THR A 272 -6.17 -11.10 17.20
C THR A 272 -7.63 -11.23 16.77
N ASP A 273 -8.52 -10.39 17.32
CA ASP A 273 -9.90 -10.30 16.90
C ASP A 273 -10.02 -9.83 15.46
N ALA A 274 -11.16 -10.11 14.84
CA ALA A 274 -11.47 -9.58 13.51
C ALA A 274 -11.53 -8.04 13.51
N VAL A 275 -11.35 -7.45 12.34
CA VAL A 275 -11.40 -5.98 12.14
C VAL A 275 -12.67 -5.34 12.69
N GLY A 276 -13.77 -6.09 12.81
CA GLY A 276 -15.03 -5.70 13.41
C GLY A 276 -14.90 -5.17 14.86
N LEU A 277 -13.83 -5.53 15.60
CA LEU A 277 -13.53 -4.94 16.90
C LEU A 277 -13.46 -3.40 16.86
N LEU A 278 -13.14 -2.81 15.71
CA LEU A 278 -13.02 -1.36 15.52
C LEU A 278 -14.09 -0.77 14.59
N THR A 279 -14.84 -1.60 13.84
CA THR A 279 -15.70 -1.13 12.74
C THR A 279 -17.12 -1.70 12.76
N ALA A 280 -17.44 -2.67 13.63
CA ALA A 280 -18.76 -3.27 13.66
C ALA A 280 -19.87 -2.29 14.09
N ALA A 281 -21.06 -2.42 13.51
CA ALA A 281 -22.23 -1.62 13.84
C ALA A 281 -22.61 -1.68 15.32
N SER A 282 -22.43 -2.83 15.97
CA SER A 282 -22.70 -3.04 17.40
C SER A 282 -21.90 -2.13 18.35
N LEU A 283 -20.82 -1.50 17.87
CA LEU A 283 -20.05 -0.50 18.63
C LEU A 283 -20.85 0.79 18.87
N CYS A 284 -21.89 1.02 18.09
CA CYS A 284 -22.70 2.23 18.10
C CYS A 284 -24.10 2.02 18.70
N GLU A 285 -24.33 0.88 19.32
CA GLU A 285 -25.59 0.61 20.01
C GLU A 285 -25.76 1.49 21.28
N PRO A 286 -27.01 1.81 21.68
CA PRO A 286 -27.29 2.57 22.88
C PRO A 286 -26.62 1.95 24.12
N GLY A 287 -25.85 2.74 24.86
CA GLY A 287 -25.09 2.29 26.04
C GLY A 287 -23.67 1.80 25.76
N ARG A 288 -23.24 1.73 24.48
CA ARG A 288 -21.87 1.33 24.06
C ARG A 288 -21.27 2.22 22.99
N LEU A 289 -21.57 3.51 22.97
CA LEU A 289 -21.10 4.42 21.93
C LEU A 289 -19.56 4.52 21.91
N ALA A 290 -18.92 3.87 20.95
CA ALA A 290 -17.49 4.04 20.69
C ALA A 290 -17.20 5.43 20.14
N THR A 291 -15.98 5.92 20.31
CA THR A 291 -15.56 7.28 19.91
C THR A 291 -15.63 7.54 18.40
N ASN A 292 -15.68 6.48 17.61
CA ASN A 292 -15.81 6.55 16.15
C ASN A 292 -17.26 6.42 15.66
N CYS A 293 -18.25 6.33 16.57
CA CYS A 293 -19.65 6.40 16.21
C CYS A 293 -20.08 7.83 15.95
N ARG A 294 -20.86 8.03 14.90
CA ARG A 294 -21.38 9.35 14.55
C ARG A 294 -22.83 9.28 14.13
N GLU A 295 -23.63 10.15 14.74
CA GLU A 295 -24.97 10.47 14.26
C GLU A 295 -24.86 11.41 13.06
N VAL A 296 -25.50 11.05 11.96
CA VAL A 296 -25.73 11.96 10.84
C VAL A 296 -27.19 12.33 10.90
N PRO A 297 -27.52 13.63 11.04
CA PRO A 297 -28.91 14.08 10.94
C PRO A 297 -29.48 13.52 9.64
N GLY A 298 -30.50 12.67 9.74
CA GLY A 298 -31.19 12.17 8.57
C GLY A 298 -31.56 13.34 7.70
N ASN A 299 -31.29 13.31 6.42
CA ASN A 299 -32.05 14.10 5.47
C ASN A 299 -33.50 13.76 5.79
N LYS A 300 -34.27 14.68 6.41
CA LYS A 300 -35.70 14.59 6.33
C LYS A 300 -35.98 14.45 4.84
N PRO A 301 -36.65 13.39 4.38
CA PRO A 301 -37.08 13.37 3.01
C PRO A 301 -37.93 14.63 2.86
N ASP A 302 -37.42 15.58 2.06
CA ASP A 302 -38.22 16.70 1.61
C ASP A 302 -39.49 16.06 1.09
N GLY A 303 -40.62 16.41 1.80
CA GLY A 303 -41.90 15.82 1.50
C GLY A 303 -42.19 15.92 0.02
N LEU A 304 -42.46 14.80 -0.55
CA LEU A 304 -43.26 14.53 -1.73
C LEU A 304 -42.76 13.24 -2.38
N MET A 305 -43.31 12.16 -1.97
CA MET A 305 -44.14 11.28 -2.79
C MET A 305 -44.60 10.14 -1.91
N ALA A 306 -45.70 10.41 -1.23
CA ALA A 306 -46.63 9.40 -0.83
C ALA A 306 -47.19 8.74 -2.10
N THR A 307 -47.35 7.43 -2.02
CA THR A 307 -48.20 6.62 -2.87
C THR A 307 -47.76 6.35 -4.33
N ALA A 308 -46.92 5.33 -4.47
CA ALA A 308 -47.28 4.32 -5.44
C ALA A 308 -47.52 3.03 -4.67
N ALA A 309 -48.78 2.72 -4.43
CA ALA A 309 -49.21 1.43 -3.92
C ALA A 309 -48.65 0.33 -4.83
N ARG A 310 -47.95 -0.62 -4.23
CA ARG A 310 -47.47 -1.81 -4.93
C ARG A 310 -48.70 -2.53 -5.50
N PRO A 311 -48.80 -2.79 -6.81
CA PRO A 311 -49.89 -3.56 -7.34
C PRO A 311 -49.87 -4.93 -6.69
N THR A 312 -51.00 -5.28 -6.10
CA THR A 312 -51.27 -6.62 -5.56
C THR A 312 -51.18 -7.64 -6.73
N PRO A 313 -50.43 -8.74 -6.60
CA PRO A 313 -50.43 -9.76 -7.60
C PRO A 313 -51.85 -10.33 -7.73
N PRO A 314 -52.34 -10.71 -8.96
CA PRO A 314 -53.65 -11.28 -9.11
C PRO A 314 -53.68 -12.61 -8.36
N ALA A 315 -54.79 -12.84 -7.65
CA ALA A 315 -55.10 -14.12 -6.99
C ALA A 315 -55.09 -15.23 -7.99
N ILE A 316 -54.24 -16.24 -7.75
CA ILE A 316 -54.27 -17.48 -8.52
C ILE A 316 -55.48 -18.29 -8.03
N GLU A 317 -56.51 -18.36 -8.87
CA GLU A 317 -57.66 -19.19 -8.66
C GLU A 317 -57.25 -20.68 -8.85
N PRO A 318 -57.56 -21.60 -7.94
CA PRO A 318 -57.18 -22.99 -8.10
C PRO A 318 -58.02 -23.65 -9.21
N GLU A 319 -57.35 -24.05 -10.29
CA GLU A 319 -57.94 -24.83 -11.39
C GLU A 319 -58.37 -26.20 -10.85
N ALA A 320 -59.69 -26.42 -10.95
CA ALA A 320 -60.33 -27.65 -10.51
C ALA A 320 -59.81 -28.87 -11.30
N ALA A 321 -59.37 -29.86 -10.58
CA ALA A 321 -59.00 -31.17 -11.11
C ALA A 321 -60.18 -31.78 -11.89
N ARG A 322 -60.04 -31.87 -13.19
CA ARG A 322 -60.93 -32.82 -14.03
C ARG A 322 -60.38 -34.21 -13.84
N ARG A 323 -61.21 -35.03 -13.28
CA ARG A 323 -61.07 -36.48 -13.33
C ARG A 323 -61.33 -36.94 -14.77
N ASP A 324 -60.38 -37.63 -15.35
CA ASP A 324 -60.60 -38.52 -16.48
C ASP A 324 -60.95 -39.87 -15.92
N GLU A 325 -62.25 -40.12 -15.93
CA GLU A 325 -62.89 -41.46 -16.01
C GLU A 325 -63.15 -41.72 -17.49
N ASP A 326 -62.32 -42.55 -18.10
CA ASP A 326 -62.71 -43.51 -19.16
C ASP A 326 -61.44 -44.12 -19.76
N MET A 327 -61.20 -45.35 -19.50
CA MET A 327 -61.13 -46.36 -20.58
C MET A 327 -60.86 -47.73 -20.04
N ARG A 328 -61.73 -48.53 -20.46
CA ARG A 328 -61.55 -49.97 -20.59
C ARG A 328 -60.28 -50.35 -21.35
#